data_74a55bbc81ba34c1665762cdeb6e4d27
#
_entry.id   74a55bbc81ba34c1665762cdeb6e4d27
#
_cell.length_a   1.000
_cell.length_b   1.000
_cell.length_c   1.000
_cell.angle_alpha   90.00
_cell.angle_beta   90.00
_cell.angle_gamma   90.00
#
_symmetry.space_group_name_H-M   'P 1'
#
loop_
_entity.id
_entity.type
_entity.pdbx_description
1 polymer ?
#
loop_
_entity_poly.entity_id
_entity_poly.type
_entity_poly.pdbx_seq_one_letter_code
_entity_poly.pdbx_strand_id
1 'polypeptide(L)'
;MSGQAPWSEVRRIVCIRLDNMGDVLMTTPALRALKESGSERHLTLLASPSGALLAPFLPDVDETMSYEAAWVKNGSSGRAQDRAVIRALRRGNFDAAVIFTVYSQSALPAALMCHLAGIPRILAHSRENPYRLLNPWVRDTEPGEGIRHEVQRQLDLVSVVGARCENTRLSFATRQMDRDALEAALRKKGVSRSRGYIVAHCGATAESRRYGAEGYSQALSLLKDLGRPIMFTGTSAECALASRIASRCEPGLELVDLTGDLALGEFACLIEGADLLISNNTGPVHIAAAVQTPVVDLYALTNPQHTPWQVAHRLLYHDVPCKYCYRSVCPQGHNACLNGVPPQDVARAAWELLEEKACIL
;
A
#
# COMPACT_ATOMS: atom_id res chain seq x y z
N MET A 1 17.05 -10.11 37.19
CA MET A 1 16.96 -10.14 35.71
C MET A 1 16.16 -11.39 35.34
N SER A 2 14.83 -11.26 35.19
CA SER A 2 13.98 -12.39 34.73
C SER A 2 14.36 -12.67 33.28
N GLY A 3 14.94 -13.87 33.03
CA GLY A 3 15.31 -14.33 31.72
C GLY A 3 14.05 -14.39 30.82
N GLN A 4 13.89 -13.39 29.96
CA GLN A 4 12.89 -13.48 28.89
C GLN A 4 13.38 -14.52 27.90
N ALA A 5 12.53 -15.47 27.51
CA ALA A 5 12.82 -16.43 26.49
C ALA A 5 13.25 -15.74 25.18
N PRO A 6 14.18 -16.29 24.40
CA PRO A 6 14.65 -15.71 23.15
C PRO A 6 13.49 -15.59 22.13
N TRP A 7 13.62 -14.71 21.14
CA TRP A 7 12.62 -14.55 20.07
C TRP A 7 12.45 -15.82 19.22
N SER A 8 13.40 -16.75 19.27
CA SER A 8 13.27 -18.08 18.65
C SER A 8 12.13 -18.93 19.24
N GLU A 9 11.73 -18.67 20.49
CA GLU A 9 10.64 -19.38 21.18
C GLU A 9 9.28 -18.69 21.03
N VAL A 10 9.22 -17.51 20.43
CA VAL A 10 8.00 -16.74 20.21
C VAL A 10 7.16 -17.44 19.14
N ARG A 11 5.92 -17.79 19.45
CA ARG A 11 4.99 -18.46 18.53
C ARG A 11 3.82 -17.55 18.13
N ARG A 12 3.17 -16.87 19.07
CA ARG A 12 2.00 -16.01 18.80
C ARG A 12 2.41 -14.55 18.79
N ILE A 13 2.37 -13.94 17.62
CA ILE A 13 2.79 -12.55 17.43
C ILE A 13 1.59 -11.72 16.96
N VAL A 14 1.30 -10.61 17.63
CA VAL A 14 0.44 -9.57 17.06
C VAL A 14 1.30 -8.54 16.32
N CYS A 15 1.03 -8.39 15.04
CA CYS A 15 1.62 -7.39 14.15
C CYS A 15 0.64 -6.22 14.03
N ILE A 16 1.07 -5.02 14.37
CA ILE A 16 0.20 -3.83 14.42
C ILE A 16 0.61 -2.86 13.33
N ARG A 17 -0.31 -2.61 12.37
CA ARG A 17 -0.18 -1.58 11.33
C ARG A 17 -1.53 -0.88 11.13
N LEU A 18 -1.67 0.31 11.70
CA LEU A 18 -2.95 1.02 11.80
C LEU A 18 -3.18 2.07 10.71
N ASP A 19 -2.29 2.14 9.74
CA ASP A 19 -2.37 3.05 8.60
C ASP A 19 -3.28 2.53 7.48
N ASN A 20 -3.09 3.04 6.25
CA ASN A 20 -3.89 2.65 5.10
C ASN A 20 -3.45 1.29 4.53
N MET A 21 -4.25 0.78 3.60
CA MET A 21 -4.00 -0.47 2.87
C MET A 21 -2.58 -0.54 2.26
N GLY A 22 -2.12 0.52 1.60
CA GLY A 22 -0.78 0.56 1.00
C GLY A 22 0.34 0.36 2.02
N ASP A 23 0.18 0.91 3.23
CA ASP A 23 1.13 0.76 4.32
C ASP A 23 1.18 -0.68 4.84
N VAL A 24 0.03 -1.36 4.89
CA VAL A 24 -0.04 -2.78 5.24
C VAL A 24 0.65 -3.63 4.17
N LEU A 25 0.43 -3.36 2.87
CA LEU A 25 1.12 -4.05 1.77
C LEU A 25 2.64 -3.89 1.86
N MET A 26 3.14 -2.67 2.13
CA MET A 26 4.57 -2.43 2.32
C MET A 26 5.16 -3.09 3.57
N THR A 27 4.32 -3.56 4.48
CA THR A 27 4.74 -4.32 5.67
C THR A 27 4.83 -5.83 5.40
N THR A 28 4.24 -6.34 4.31
CA THR A 28 4.16 -7.79 4.04
C THR A 28 5.51 -8.51 3.99
N PRO A 29 6.63 -7.94 3.49
CA PRO A 29 7.93 -8.60 3.58
C PRO A 29 8.41 -8.80 5.02
N ALA A 30 8.11 -7.86 5.92
CA ALA A 30 8.45 -8.00 7.33
C ALA A 30 7.55 -9.04 8.04
N LEU A 31 6.27 -9.15 7.64
CA LEU A 31 5.38 -10.22 8.10
C LEU A 31 5.90 -11.59 7.66
N ARG A 32 6.31 -11.73 6.39
CA ARG A 32 6.94 -12.95 5.87
C ARG A 32 8.22 -13.29 6.63
N ALA A 33 9.10 -12.32 6.85
CA ALA A 33 10.33 -12.53 7.62
C ALA A 33 10.04 -13.05 9.04
N LEU A 34 9.01 -12.50 9.70
CA LEU A 34 8.55 -13.00 10.99
C LEU A 34 8.02 -14.42 10.89
N LYS A 35 7.22 -14.73 9.86
CA LYS A 35 6.59 -16.05 9.66
C LYS A 35 7.64 -17.13 9.42
N GLU A 36 8.60 -16.88 8.52
CA GLU A 36 9.63 -17.84 8.10
C GLU A 36 10.71 -18.07 9.16
N SER A 37 10.96 -17.12 10.06
CA SER A 37 12.05 -17.17 11.05
C SER A 37 11.74 -17.98 12.30
N GLY A 38 10.65 -18.71 12.35
CA GLY A 38 10.32 -19.61 13.46
C GLY A 38 9.27 -20.64 13.07
N SER A 39 9.49 -21.88 13.52
CA SER A 39 8.52 -22.96 13.29
C SER A 39 7.19 -22.64 14.00
N GLU A 40 6.09 -22.89 13.31
CA GLU A 40 4.73 -22.78 13.84
C GLU A 40 4.34 -21.36 14.36
N ARG A 41 4.96 -20.30 13.82
CA ARG A 41 4.55 -18.94 14.17
C ARG A 41 3.14 -18.65 13.68
N HIS A 42 2.33 -18.11 14.58
CA HIS A 42 0.97 -17.62 14.30
C HIS A 42 1.00 -16.08 14.34
N LEU A 43 0.71 -15.46 13.20
CA LEU A 43 0.67 -14.01 13.06
C LEU A 43 -0.77 -13.50 13.03
N THR A 44 -1.09 -12.62 13.96
CA THR A 44 -2.35 -11.87 13.97
C THR A 44 -2.06 -10.43 13.57
N LEU A 45 -2.68 -9.95 12.50
CA LEU A 45 -2.56 -8.55 12.08
C LEU A 45 -3.65 -7.70 12.74
N LEU A 46 -3.26 -6.69 13.52
CA LEU A 46 -4.15 -5.62 13.97
C LEU A 46 -3.98 -4.44 13.01
N ALA A 47 -4.99 -4.18 12.19
CA ALA A 47 -4.94 -3.15 11.15
C ALA A 47 -6.10 -2.15 11.26
N SER A 48 -6.00 -1.03 10.54
CA SER A 48 -7.13 -0.14 10.31
C SER A 48 -8.25 -0.86 9.56
N PRO A 49 -9.49 -0.32 9.52
CA PRO A 49 -10.56 -0.90 8.69
C PRO A 49 -10.16 -1.09 7.23
N SER A 50 -9.45 -0.11 6.63
CA SER A 50 -8.97 -0.22 5.24
C SER A 50 -7.86 -1.27 5.08
N GLY A 51 -6.95 -1.38 6.05
CA GLY A 51 -5.91 -2.40 6.06
C GLY A 51 -6.45 -3.81 6.27
N ALA A 52 -7.49 -3.96 7.08
CA ALA A 52 -8.14 -5.25 7.35
C ALA A 52 -8.83 -5.85 6.12
N LEU A 53 -9.18 -5.05 5.11
CA LEU A 53 -9.71 -5.55 3.83
C LEU A 53 -8.70 -6.44 3.09
N LEU A 54 -7.41 -6.34 3.40
CA LEU A 54 -6.37 -7.19 2.82
C LEU A 54 -6.33 -8.60 3.40
N ALA A 55 -7.01 -8.86 4.53
CA ALA A 55 -6.93 -10.15 5.24
C ALA A 55 -7.02 -11.39 4.34
N PRO A 56 -7.97 -11.49 3.37
CA PRO A 56 -8.10 -12.68 2.52
C PRO A 56 -6.95 -12.87 1.52
N PHE A 57 -6.06 -11.88 1.38
CA PHE A 57 -5.03 -11.80 0.34
C PHE A 57 -3.61 -11.82 0.92
N LEU A 58 -3.45 -11.93 2.25
CA LEU A 58 -2.16 -11.93 2.95
C LEU A 58 -1.76 -13.35 3.36
N PRO A 59 -0.91 -14.05 2.59
CA PRO A 59 -0.59 -15.46 2.83
C PRO A 59 0.18 -15.71 4.14
N ASP A 60 0.90 -14.69 4.63
CA ASP A 60 1.73 -14.78 5.82
C ASP A 60 0.97 -14.41 7.12
N VAL A 61 -0.33 -14.10 7.04
CA VAL A 61 -1.18 -13.69 8.17
C VAL A 61 -2.22 -14.74 8.43
N ASP A 62 -2.32 -15.25 9.68
CA ASP A 62 -3.26 -16.29 10.06
C ASP A 62 -4.59 -15.71 10.53
N GLU A 63 -4.56 -14.58 11.23
CA GLU A 63 -5.75 -13.90 11.74
C GLU A 63 -5.66 -12.38 11.55
N THR A 64 -6.79 -11.72 11.46
CA THR A 64 -6.84 -10.25 11.34
C THR A 64 -7.88 -9.68 12.32
N MET A 65 -7.48 -8.58 12.95
CA MET A 65 -8.32 -7.75 13.81
C MET A 65 -8.40 -6.35 13.23
N SER A 66 -9.59 -5.74 13.23
CA SER A 66 -9.78 -4.36 12.78
C SER A 66 -9.88 -3.40 13.96
N TYR A 67 -9.17 -2.27 13.88
CA TYR A 67 -9.21 -1.24 14.90
C TYR A 67 -8.96 0.15 14.30
N GLU A 68 -9.88 1.07 14.53
CA GLU A 68 -9.79 2.47 14.11
C GLU A 68 -9.23 3.31 15.26
N ALA A 69 -7.90 3.38 15.37
CA ALA A 69 -7.23 4.01 16.52
C ALA A 69 -7.37 5.54 16.52
N ALA A 70 -7.68 6.14 17.67
CA ALA A 70 -7.86 7.58 17.83
C ALA A 70 -6.61 8.41 17.55
N TRP A 71 -5.43 7.82 17.58
CA TRP A 71 -4.14 8.51 17.36
C TRP A 71 -3.61 8.39 15.92
N VAL A 72 -4.37 7.79 15.01
CA VAL A 72 -4.09 7.80 13.58
C VAL A 72 -4.98 8.81 12.86
N LYS A 73 -4.57 9.23 11.68
CA LYS A 73 -5.33 10.19 10.88
C LYS A 73 -6.74 9.66 10.58
N ASN A 74 -7.74 10.49 10.85
CA ASN A 74 -9.17 10.17 10.73
C ASN A 74 -9.66 9.08 11.70
N GLY A 75 -8.88 8.71 12.70
CA GLY A 75 -9.29 7.73 13.70
C GLY A 75 -10.38 8.31 14.61
N SER A 76 -11.36 7.47 14.95
CA SER A 76 -12.56 7.86 15.68
C SER A 76 -12.88 6.99 16.89
N SER A 77 -11.96 6.09 17.28
CA SER A 77 -12.22 5.19 18.41
C SER A 77 -12.52 5.93 19.71
N GLY A 78 -13.50 5.43 20.42
CA GLY A 78 -13.82 5.88 21.77
C GLY A 78 -13.29 4.90 22.83
N ARG A 79 -13.29 5.35 24.11
CA ARG A 79 -12.79 4.57 25.26
C ARG A 79 -13.32 3.14 25.37
N ALA A 80 -14.58 2.91 24.95
CA ALA A 80 -15.18 1.59 24.97
C ALA A 80 -14.52 0.64 23.95
N GLN A 81 -14.23 1.14 22.76
CA GLN A 81 -13.57 0.41 21.69
C GLN A 81 -12.10 0.14 22.03
N ASP A 82 -11.39 1.12 22.59
CA ASP A 82 -10.01 0.96 23.08
C ASP A 82 -9.93 -0.17 24.13
N ARG A 83 -10.85 -0.16 25.11
CA ARG A 83 -10.95 -1.24 26.12
C ARG A 83 -11.29 -2.59 25.51
N ALA A 84 -12.12 -2.62 24.47
CA ALA A 84 -12.46 -3.86 23.77
C ALA A 84 -11.24 -4.46 23.06
N VAL A 85 -10.44 -3.63 22.36
CA VAL A 85 -9.20 -4.08 21.71
C VAL A 85 -8.17 -4.55 22.73
N ILE A 86 -7.95 -3.82 23.84
CA ILE A 86 -7.04 -4.27 24.91
C ILE A 86 -7.48 -5.64 25.47
N ARG A 87 -8.79 -5.85 25.69
CA ARG A 87 -9.31 -7.17 26.13
C ARG A 87 -9.10 -8.25 25.07
N ALA A 88 -9.26 -7.93 23.79
CA ALA A 88 -9.03 -8.87 22.70
C ALA A 88 -7.55 -9.26 22.60
N LEU A 89 -6.64 -8.29 22.68
CA LEU A 89 -5.19 -8.51 22.73
C LEU A 89 -4.80 -9.41 23.91
N ARG A 90 -5.37 -9.17 25.10
CA ARG A 90 -5.13 -10.02 26.28
C ARG A 90 -5.61 -11.48 26.06
N ARG A 91 -6.80 -11.66 25.48
CA ARG A 91 -7.35 -13.01 25.19
C ARG A 91 -6.55 -13.76 24.13
N GLY A 92 -5.86 -13.02 23.23
CA GLY A 92 -5.02 -13.61 22.19
C GLY A 92 -3.78 -14.32 22.73
N ASN A 93 -3.42 -14.11 24.01
CA ASN A 93 -2.23 -14.72 24.65
C ASN A 93 -0.99 -14.62 23.78
N PHE A 94 -0.69 -13.41 23.29
CA PHE A 94 0.46 -13.15 22.42
C PHE A 94 1.76 -13.18 23.21
N ASP A 95 2.76 -13.88 22.67
CA ASP A 95 4.12 -13.91 23.21
C ASP A 95 4.85 -12.61 22.92
N ALA A 96 4.49 -11.95 21.80
CA ALA A 96 5.10 -10.71 21.36
C ALA A 96 4.15 -9.84 20.54
N ALA A 97 4.44 -8.53 20.53
CA ALA A 97 3.88 -7.55 19.60
C ALA A 97 4.98 -6.92 18.76
N VAL A 98 4.72 -6.72 17.48
CA VAL A 98 5.57 -5.92 16.57
C VAL A 98 4.73 -4.77 16.03
N ILE A 99 5.16 -3.53 16.29
CA ILE A 99 4.42 -2.34 15.91
C ILE A 99 5.15 -1.65 14.77
N PHE A 100 4.51 -1.62 13.63
CA PHE A 100 4.99 -1.00 12.41
C PHE A 100 4.40 0.41 12.25
N THR A 101 5.26 1.40 12.08
CA THR A 101 4.87 2.80 11.88
C THR A 101 5.75 3.44 10.81
N VAL A 102 5.22 4.44 10.12
CA VAL A 102 6.08 5.39 9.39
C VAL A 102 6.89 6.21 10.39
N TYR A 103 8.04 6.73 9.98
CA TYR A 103 8.93 7.47 10.90
C TYR A 103 8.28 8.73 11.51
N SER A 104 7.26 9.30 10.88
CA SER A 104 6.55 10.48 11.37
C SER A 104 5.50 10.18 12.46
N GLN A 105 5.30 8.91 12.81
CA GLN A 105 4.35 8.46 13.83
C GLN A 105 5.07 7.90 15.04
N SER A 106 4.42 7.98 16.22
CA SER A 106 4.88 7.32 17.45
C SER A 106 4.23 5.95 17.59
N ALA A 107 5.05 4.94 17.91
CA ALA A 107 4.57 3.61 18.25
C ALA A 107 4.05 3.49 19.69
N LEU A 108 4.33 4.49 20.55
CA LEU A 108 4.08 4.40 21.99
C LEU A 108 2.60 4.24 22.38
N PRO A 109 1.60 4.84 21.71
CA PRO A 109 0.20 4.58 22.02
C PRO A 109 -0.18 3.11 21.86
N ALA A 110 0.25 2.48 20.75
CA ALA A 110 0.03 1.04 20.51
C ALA A 110 0.84 0.18 21.49
N ALA A 111 2.07 0.58 21.81
CA ALA A 111 2.90 -0.09 22.81
C ALA A 111 2.26 -0.08 24.21
N LEU A 112 1.66 1.04 24.60
CA LEU A 112 0.91 1.14 25.87
C LEU A 112 -0.28 0.17 25.87
N MET A 113 -1.03 0.05 24.78
CA MET A 113 -2.14 -0.92 24.68
C MET A 113 -1.65 -2.37 24.83
N CYS A 114 -0.53 -2.71 24.17
CA CYS A 114 0.09 -4.03 24.29
C CYS A 114 0.56 -4.30 25.73
N HIS A 115 1.18 -3.31 26.38
CA HIS A 115 1.59 -3.40 27.78
C HIS A 115 0.39 -3.62 28.71
N LEU A 116 -0.70 -2.86 28.54
CA LEU A 116 -1.94 -3.02 29.31
C LEU A 116 -2.62 -4.36 29.03
N ALA A 117 -2.44 -4.94 27.86
CA ALA A 117 -2.89 -6.29 27.52
C ALA A 117 -2.05 -7.39 28.17
N GLY A 118 -0.85 -7.07 28.69
CA GLY A 118 0.06 -8.01 29.31
C GLY A 118 0.99 -8.72 28.34
N ILE A 119 1.20 -8.18 27.13
CA ILE A 119 2.12 -8.76 26.16
C ILE A 119 3.57 -8.51 26.61
N PRO A 120 4.38 -9.58 26.79
CA PRO A 120 5.67 -9.46 27.47
C PRO A 120 6.80 -8.87 26.62
N ARG A 121 6.69 -8.94 25.29
CA ARG A 121 7.70 -8.43 24.33
C ARG A 121 7.04 -7.51 23.35
N ILE A 122 7.56 -6.28 23.22
CA ILE A 122 7.00 -5.28 22.30
C ILE A 122 8.16 -4.67 21.53
N LEU A 123 8.21 -4.94 20.21
CA LEU A 123 9.21 -4.44 19.29
C LEU A 123 8.65 -3.27 18.49
N ALA A 124 9.35 -2.15 18.48
CA ALA A 124 9.02 -1.01 17.63
C ALA A 124 10.21 -0.05 17.50
N HIS A 125 10.16 0.80 16.48
CA HIS A 125 10.97 2.02 16.43
C HIS A 125 10.41 3.07 17.39
N SER A 126 11.31 3.78 18.13
CA SER A 126 10.96 4.98 18.89
C SER A 126 12.13 5.95 18.94
N ARG A 127 11.86 7.26 18.73
CA ARG A 127 12.85 8.34 18.91
C ARG A 127 13.08 8.66 20.38
N GLU A 128 11.99 8.77 21.11
CA GLU A 128 11.96 9.05 22.52
C GLU A 128 12.25 7.78 23.33
N ASN A 129 12.79 7.94 24.52
CA ASN A 129 13.02 6.81 25.42
C ASN A 129 11.67 6.16 25.79
N PRO A 130 11.42 4.91 25.37
CA PRO A 130 10.16 4.22 25.65
C PRO A 130 10.12 3.58 27.03
N TYR A 131 11.17 3.73 27.82
CA TYR A 131 11.36 3.06 29.11
C TYR A 131 11.10 1.56 29.02
N ARG A 132 10.05 1.05 29.71
CA ARG A 132 9.68 -0.38 29.73
C ARG A 132 8.60 -0.76 28.71
N LEU A 133 8.13 0.20 27.91
CA LEU A 133 7.08 -0.07 26.92
C LEU A 133 7.61 -0.83 25.70
N LEU A 134 8.89 -0.72 25.38
CA LEU A 134 9.50 -1.45 24.28
C LEU A 134 10.63 -2.36 24.77
N ASN A 135 10.65 -3.59 24.29
CA ASN A 135 11.69 -4.56 24.55
C ASN A 135 11.74 -5.62 23.43
N PRO A 136 12.70 -5.50 22.48
CA PRO A 136 13.77 -4.48 22.42
C PRO A 136 13.28 -3.11 21.93
N TRP A 137 13.99 -2.06 22.33
CA TRP A 137 13.86 -0.73 21.78
C TRP A 137 14.77 -0.56 20.57
N VAL A 138 14.21 -0.24 19.43
CA VAL A 138 14.94 0.13 18.21
C VAL A 138 14.89 1.65 18.07
N ARG A 139 16.03 2.30 18.21
CA ARG A 139 16.10 3.76 18.12
C ARG A 139 15.76 4.21 16.69
N ASP A 140 14.84 5.14 16.58
CA ASP A 140 14.47 5.75 15.31
C ASP A 140 15.34 6.99 15.03
N THR A 141 16.17 6.91 14.00
CA THR A 141 17.08 8.01 13.61
C THR A 141 16.52 8.83 12.43
N GLU A 142 15.41 8.39 11.83
CA GLU A 142 14.77 9.10 10.73
C GLU A 142 13.97 10.33 11.25
N PRO A 143 13.98 11.47 10.54
CA PRO A 143 14.61 11.70 9.23
C PRO A 143 16.07 12.20 9.33
N GLY A 144 16.67 12.30 10.54
CA GLY A 144 17.96 12.96 10.79
C GLY A 144 19.14 12.30 10.07
N GLU A 145 19.16 10.97 10.00
CA GLU A 145 20.20 10.17 9.31
C GLU A 145 19.77 9.70 7.91
N GLY A 146 18.72 10.31 7.35
CA GLY A 146 18.11 9.94 6.09
C GLY A 146 16.73 9.33 6.27
N ILE A 147 16.05 9.07 5.13
CA ILE A 147 14.73 8.45 5.10
C ILE A 147 14.83 7.18 4.27
N ARG A 148 14.56 6.03 4.90
CA ARG A 148 14.55 4.72 4.24
C ARG A 148 13.25 4.52 3.48
N HIS A 149 13.28 3.68 2.46
CA HIS A 149 12.06 3.15 1.89
C HIS A 149 11.23 2.43 2.96
N GLU A 150 9.91 2.56 2.94
CA GLU A 150 9.04 2.04 4.00
C GLU A 150 9.19 0.53 4.20
N VAL A 151 9.34 -0.25 3.13
CA VAL A 151 9.60 -1.69 3.20
C VAL A 151 10.91 -2.00 3.92
N GLN A 152 11.99 -1.28 3.56
CA GLN A 152 13.31 -1.49 4.19
C GLN A 152 13.27 -1.15 5.68
N ARG A 153 12.58 -0.06 6.04
CA ARG A 153 12.38 0.33 7.45
C ARG A 153 11.76 -0.81 8.26
N GLN A 154 10.73 -1.49 7.72
CA GLN A 154 10.04 -2.56 8.43
C GLN A 154 10.86 -3.86 8.47
N LEU A 155 11.60 -4.17 7.42
CA LEU A 155 12.55 -5.28 7.39
C LEU A 155 13.69 -5.08 8.41
N ASP A 156 14.25 -3.87 8.49
CA ASP A 156 15.28 -3.52 9.46
C ASP A 156 14.77 -3.70 10.90
N LEU A 157 13.52 -3.29 11.17
CA LEU A 157 12.90 -3.46 12.48
C LEU A 157 12.89 -4.93 12.91
N VAL A 158 12.36 -5.82 12.06
CA VAL A 158 12.23 -7.23 12.43
C VAL A 158 13.56 -7.97 12.41
N SER A 159 14.56 -7.47 11.67
CA SER A 159 15.90 -8.03 11.63
C SER A 159 16.61 -8.00 13.00
N VAL A 160 16.26 -7.03 13.85
CA VAL A 160 16.81 -6.88 15.22
C VAL A 160 16.52 -8.11 16.10
N VAL A 161 15.42 -8.79 15.82
CA VAL A 161 15.03 -10.03 16.53
C VAL A 161 15.34 -11.30 15.74
N GLY A 162 16.20 -11.18 14.72
CA GLY A 162 16.66 -12.30 13.90
C GLY A 162 15.71 -12.72 12.80
N ALA A 163 14.59 -12.00 12.60
CA ALA A 163 13.65 -12.32 11.53
C ALA A 163 14.18 -11.84 10.17
N ARG A 164 14.24 -12.78 9.21
CA ARG A 164 14.74 -12.56 7.85
C ARG A 164 13.95 -13.40 6.86
N CYS A 165 13.86 -12.94 5.61
CA CYS A 165 13.37 -13.71 4.48
C CYS A 165 14.22 -13.41 3.24
N GLU A 166 14.29 -14.35 2.32
CA GLU A 166 14.99 -14.17 1.05
C GLU A 166 14.14 -13.34 0.08
N ASN A 167 12.86 -13.63 0.04
CA ASN A 167 11.93 -12.92 -0.82
C ASN A 167 11.38 -11.66 -0.09
N THR A 168 11.84 -10.49 -0.52
CA THR A 168 11.41 -9.19 0.02
C THR A 168 10.37 -8.48 -0.85
N ARG A 169 9.76 -9.15 -1.84
CA ARG A 169 8.63 -8.62 -2.62
C ARG A 169 7.38 -8.49 -1.75
N LEU A 170 6.53 -7.53 -2.10
CA LEU A 170 5.21 -7.41 -1.46
C LEU A 170 4.35 -8.65 -1.71
N SER A 171 3.40 -8.94 -0.83
CA SER A 171 2.47 -10.06 -0.96
C SER A 171 1.05 -9.58 -1.20
N PHE A 172 0.43 -10.14 -2.23
CA PHE A 172 -1.01 -10.12 -2.46
C PHE A 172 -1.40 -11.38 -3.22
N ALA A 173 -2.05 -12.32 -2.55
CA ALA A 173 -2.49 -13.57 -3.16
C ALA A 173 -3.85 -13.38 -3.84
N THR A 174 -3.89 -13.33 -5.17
CA THR A 174 -5.14 -13.31 -5.93
C THR A 174 -5.83 -14.68 -5.88
N ARG A 175 -7.15 -14.71 -5.77
CA ARG A 175 -7.93 -15.94 -5.62
C ARG A 175 -8.70 -16.28 -6.89
N GLN A 176 -8.93 -17.58 -7.12
CA GLN A 176 -9.66 -18.03 -8.32
C GLN A 176 -11.08 -17.46 -8.37
N MET A 177 -11.77 -17.39 -7.26
CA MET A 177 -13.12 -16.80 -7.19
C MET A 177 -13.16 -15.32 -7.64
N ASP A 178 -12.12 -14.54 -7.33
CA ASP A 178 -12.01 -13.13 -7.75
C ASP A 178 -11.70 -13.03 -9.25
N ARG A 179 -10.90 -13.96 -9.80
CA ARG A 179 -10.66 -14.06 -11.25
C ARG A 179 -11.95 -14.39 -12.00
N ASP A 180 -12.74 -15.35 -11.50
CA ASP A 180 -14.00 -15.75 -12.12
C ASP A 180 -15.02 -14.60 -12.09
N ALA A 181 -15.10 -13.87 -10.98
CA ALA A 181 -15.97 -12.69 -10.84
C ALA A 181 -15.54 -11.56 -11.79
N LEU A 182 -14.23 -11.28 -11.88
CA LEU A 182 -13.68 -10.31 -12.86
C LEU A 182 -14.06 -10.70 -14.30
N GLU A 183 -13.87 -11.96 -14.69
CA GLU A 183 -14.23 -12.44 -16.04
C GLU A 183 -15.73 -12.24 -16.33
N ALA A 184 -16.59 -12.47 -15.34
CA ALA A 184 -18.02 -12.22 -15.49
C ALA A 184 -18.32 -10.72 -15.67
N ALA A 185 -17.66 -9.84 -14.91
CA ALA A 185 -17.81 -8.39 -15.03
C ALA A 185 -17.34 -7.88 -16.41
N LEU A 186 -16.19 -8.33 -16.89
CA LEU A 186 -15.66 -7.96 -18.20
C LEU A 186 -16.54 -8.45 -19.35
N ARG A 187 -17.03 -9.70 -19.30
CA ARG A 187 -17.99 -10.23 -20.30
C ARG A 187 -19.26 -9.41 -20.36
N LYS A 188 -19.81 -9.00 -19.22
CA LYS A 188 -21.00 -8.14 -19.16
C LYS A 188 -20.79 -6.80 -19.85
N LYS A 189 -19.55 -6.28 -19.84
CA LYS A 189 -19.15 -5.04 -20.53
C LYS A 189 -18.71 -5.27 -22.00
N GLY A 190 -18.71 -6.52 -22.48
CA GLY A 190 -18.26 -6.86 -23.84
C GLY A 190 -16.75 -6.69 -24.07
N VAL A 191 -15.94 -6.71 -23.01
CA VAL A 191 -14.51 -6.44 -23.07
C VAL A 191 -13.73 -7.72 -23.37
N SER A 192 -12.87 -7.66 -24.41
CA SER A 192 -11.89 -8.71 -24.71
C SER A 192 -10.49 -8.31 -24.24
N ARG A 193 -9.76 -9.25 -23.65
CA ARG A 193 -8.37 -9.06 -23.20
C ARG A 193 -7.32 -9.65 -24.15
N SER A 194 -7.72 -10.11 -25.33
CA SER A 194 -6.84 -10.83 -26.27
C SER A 194 -5.64 -10.01 -26.77
N ARG A 195 -5.74 -8.68 -26.72
CA ARG A 195 -4.68 -7.72 -27.15
C ARG A 195 -3.86 -7.15 -25.99
N GLY A 196 -4.05 -7.67 -24.76
CA GLY A 196 -3.56 -7.00 -23.56
C GLY A 196 -4.40 -5.76 -23.23
N TYR A 197 -4.07 -5.07 -22.13
CA TYR A 197 -4.76 -3.84 -21.70
C TYR A 197 -3.93 -3.04 -20.71
N ILE A 198 -4.28 -1.75 -20.58
CA ILE A 198 -3.70 -0.84 -19.62
C ILE A 198 -4.75 -0.52 -18.55
N VAL A 199 -4.38 -0.53 -17.29
CA VAL A 199 -5.24 -0.04 -16.20
C VAL A 199 -4.88 1.41 -15.87
N ALA A 200 -5.89 2.31 -15.85
CA ALA A 200 -5.74 3.69 -15.42
C ALA A 200 -6.52 3.91 -14.12
N HIS A 201 -5.81 4.16 -13.01
CA HIS A 201 -6.41 4.50 -11.72
C HIS A 201 -6.14 5.97 -11.40
N CYS A 202 -7.09 6.82 -11.80
CA CYS A 202 -6.92 8.28 -11.77
C CYS A 202 -7.28 8.91 -10.42
N GLY A 203 -7.90 8.15 -9.51
CA GLY A 203 -8.31 8.61 -8.20
C GLY A 203 -7.18 8.66 -7.17
N ALA A 204 -7.44 9.35 -6.06
CA ALA A 204 -6.67 9.30 -4.83
C ALA A 204 -7.50 9.85 -3.67
N THR A 205 -7.39 9.27 -2.48
CA THR A 205 -8.07 9.78 -1.28
C THR A 205 -7.56 11.17 -0.90
N ALA A 206 -6.24 11.38 -0.98
CA ALA A 206 -5.64 12.69 -0.70
C ALA A 206 -5.65 13.56 -1.97
N GLU A 207 -6.26 14.73 -1.89
CA GLU A 207 -6.36 15.68 -3.00
C GLU A 207 -4.97 16.06 -3.55
N SER A 208 -3.99 16.27 -2.68
CA SER A 208 -2.61 16.59 -3.05
C SER A 208 -1.91 15.51 -3.89
N ARG A 209 -2.48 14.30 -3.97
CA ARG A 209 -1.95 13.17 -4.74
C ARG A 209 -2.70 12.92 -6.04
N ARG A 210 -3.55 13.85 -6.48
CA ARG A 210 -4.32 13.72 -7.72
C ARG A 210 -3.64 14.48 -8.85
N TYR A 211 -3.19 13.77 -9.88
CA TYR A 211 -2.81 14.37 -11.15
C TYR A 211 -4.05 14.91 -11.85
N GLY A 212 -3.94 16.06 -12.51
CA GLY A 212 -5.08 16.74 -13.12
C GLY A 212 -5.78 15.91 -14.21
N ALA A 213 -7.13 16.01 -14.26
CA ALA A 213 -7.93 15.30 -15.27
C ALA A 213 -7.53 15.65 -16.71
N GLU A 214 -7.13 16.89 -16.96
CA GLU A 214 -6.60 17.35 -18.26
C GLU A 214 -5.31 16.63 -18.62
N GLY A 215 -4.36 16.53 -17.68
CA GLY A 215 -3.10 15.81 -17.89
C GLY A 215 -3.35 14.32 -18.17
N TYR A 216 -4.27 13.67 -17.42
CA TYR A 216 -4.64 12.28 -17.69
C TYR A 216 -5.22 12.12 -19.09
N SER A 217 -6.21 12.95 -19.49
CA SER A 217 -6.85 12.79 -20.81
C SER A 217 -5.86 12.95 -21.95
N GLN A 218 -4.96 13.93 -21.86
CA GLN A 218 -3.90 14.13 -22.86
C GLN A 218 -2.91 12.96 -22.90
N ALA A 219 -2.44 12.50 -21.72
CA ALA A 219 -1.51 11.37 -21.64
C ALA A 219 -2.10 10.08 -22.21
N LEU A 220 -3.35 9.76 -21.85
CA LEU A 220 -4.03 8.55 -22.35
C LEU A 220 -4.32 8.65 -23.86
N SER A 221 -4.65 9.84 -24.38
CA SER A 221 -4.84 10.04 -25.81
C SER A 221 -3.58 9.74 -26.62
N LEU A 222 -2.40 10.04 -26.10
CA LEU A 222 -1.12 9.72 -26.73
C LEU A 222 -0.80 8.21 -26.77
N LEU A 223 -1.57 7.38 -26.06
CA LEU A 223 -1.42 5.92 -26.06
C LEU A 223 -2.32 5.22 -27.10
N LYS A 224 -3.10 5.97 -27.89
CA LYS A 224 -4.06 5.45 -28.87
C LYS A 224 -3.45 4.43 -29.84
N ASP A 225 -2.26 4.73 -30.32
CA ASP A 225 -1.58 3.89 -31.35
C ASP A 225 -1.08 2.55 -30.78
N LEU A 226 -1.14 2.34 -29.47
CA LEU A 226 -0.90 1.02 -28.85
C LEU A 226 -1.97 -0.02 -29.22
N GLY A 227 -3.17 0.42 -29.62
CA GLY A 227 -4.30 -0.45 -29.94
C GLY A 227 -4.78 -1.33 -28.79
N ARG A 228 -4.47 -0.92 -27.54
CA ARG A 228 -4.85 -1.61 -26.30
C ARG A 228 -5.98 -0.87 -25.61
N PRO A 229 -7.02 -1.56 -25.12
CA PRO A 229 -8.04 -0.92 -24.30
C PRO A 229 -7.45 -0.37 -23.00
N ILE A 230 -7.96 0.79 -22.57
CA ILE A 230 -7.63 1.40 -21.28
C ILE A 230 -8.81 1.23 -20.34
N MET A 231 -8.58 0.55 -19.23
CA MET A 231 -9.59 0.24 -18.22
C MET A 231 -9.49 1.24 -17.06
N PHE A 232 -10.50 2.10 -16.94
CA PHE A 232 -10.61 3.00 -15.79
C PHE A 232 -11.05 2.23 -14.56
N THR A 233 -10.40 2.52 -13.44
CA THR A 233 -10.73 1.95 -12.14
C THR A 233 -10.78 3.02 -11.07
N GLY A 234 -11.52 2.75 -10.00
CA GLY A 234 -11.69 3.65 -8.87
C GLY A 234 -12.86 3.22 -8.00
N THR A 235 -13.11 3.97 -6.93
CA THR A 235 -14.32 3.83 -6.12
C THR A 235 -15.51 4.48 -6.81
N SER A 236 -16.73 4.20 -6.38
CA SER A 236 -17.95 4.86 -6.89
C SER A 236 -17.91 6.39 -6.76
N ALA A 237 -17.20 6.93 -5.76
CA ALA A 237 -17.02 8.37 -5.60
C ALA A 237 -16.16 9.01 -6.72
N GLU A 238 -15.44 8.20 -7.50
CA GLU A 238 -14.51 8.64 -8.56
C GLU A 238 -15.12 8.51 -9.97
N CYS A 239 -16.37 8.01 -10.12
CA CYS A 239 -17.05 7.88 -11.42
C CYS A 239 -17.11 9.21 -12.18
N ALA A 240 -17.41 10.33 -11.50
CA ALA A 240 -17.45 11.65 -12.12
C ALA A 240 -16.07 12.08 -12.64
N LEU A 241 -14.98 11.70 -11.97
CA LEU A 241 -13.61 11.96 -12.43
C LEU A 241 -13.29 11.13 -13.68
N ALA A 242 -13.57 9.82 -13.67
CA ALA A 242 -13.36 8.93 -14.79
C ALA A 242 -14.12 9.42 -16.04
N SER A 243 -15.40 9.72 -15.90
CA SER A 243 -16.23 10.25 -16.99
C SER A 243 -15.68 11.59 -17.55
N ARG A 244 -15.21 12.49 -16.68
CA ARG A 244 -14.60 13.75 -17.09
C ARG A 244 -13.31 13.57 -17.86
N ILE A 245 -12.47 12.58 -17.49
CA ILE A 245 -11.24 12.25 -18.23
C ILE A 245 -11.62 11.64 -19.57
N ALA A 246 -12.49 10.62 -19.58
CA ALA A 246 -12.91 9.93 -20.78
C ALA A 246 -13.51 10.86 -21.84
N SER A 247 -14.36 11.83 -21.43
CA SER A 247 -14.97 12.80 -22.33
C SER A 247 -14.00 13.78 -23.01
N ARG A 248 -12.75 13.87 -22.51
CA ARG A 248 -11.69 14.70 -23.05
C ARG A 248 -10.62 13.93 -23.82
N CYS A 249 -10.66 12.61 -23.78
CA CYS A 249 -9.78 11.77 -24.58
C CYS A 249 -10.11 11.88 -26.08
N GLU A 250 -9.10 11.65 -26.92
CA GLU A 250 -9.30 11.63 -28.36
C GLU A 250 -10.26 10.55 -28.82
N PRO A 251 -11.10 10.81 -29.82
CA PRO A 251 -11.99 9.81 -30.42
C PRO A 251 -11.21 8.60 -30.96
N GLY A 252 -11.76 7.41 -30.75
CA GLY A 252 -11.18 6.15 -31.23
C GLY A 252 -10.22 5.47 -30.23
N LEU A 253 -9.97 6.05 -29.07
CA LEU A 253 -9.36 5.35 -27.94
C LEU A 253 -10.40 4.42 -27.30
N GLU A 254 -10.06 3.13 -27.15
CA GLU A 254 -10.95 2.16 -26.52
C GLU A 254 -10.88 2.31 -25.00
N LEU A 255 -11.90 2.93 -24.41
CA LEU A 255 -12.02 3.19 -22.99
C LEU A 255 -13.10 2.33 -22.36
N VAL A 256 -12.76 1.63 -21.28
CA VAL A 256 -13.68 0.79 -20.51
C VAL A 256 -13.78 1.34 -19.11
N ASP A 257 -14.95 1.78 -18.70
CA ASP A 257 -15.18 2.27 -17.34
C ASP A 257 -15.62 1.11 -16.43
N LEU A 258 -14.76 0.80 -15.45
CA LEU A 258 -14.97 -0.17 -14.38
C LEU A 258 -14.99 0.53 -13.01
N THR A 259 -15.11 1.86 -12.98
CA THR A 259 -15.08 2.64 -11.75
C THR A 259 -16.30 2.33 -10.88
N GLY A 260 -16.06 1.85 -9.66
CA GLY A 260 -17.10 1.43 -8.73
C GLY A 260 -17.66 0.02 -8.93
N ASP A 261 -17.22 -0.70 -9.96
CA ASP A 261 -17.76 -2.01 -10.33
C ASP A 261 -17.01 -3.21 -9.73
N LEU A 262 -15.78 -3.00 -9.25
CA LEU A 262 -14.90 -4.09 -8.83
C LEU A 262 -14.69 -4.12 -7.31
N ALA A 263 -14.81 -5.30 -6.73
CA ALA A 263 -14.32 -5.58 -5.39
C ALA A 263 -12.77 -5.63 -5.37
N LEU A 264 -12.15 -5.54 -4.19
CA LEU A 264 -10.69 -5.46 -4.05
C LEU A 264 -9.95 -6.63 -4.71
N GLY A 265 -10.45 -7.86 -4.57
CA GLY A 265 -9.84 -9.05 -5.19
C GLY A 265 -9.94 -9.04 -6.71
N GLU A 266 -11.10 -8.65 -7.26
CA GLU A 266 -11.32 -8.49 -8.70
C GLU A 266 -10.40 -7.39 -9.27
N PHE A 267 -10.29 -6.27 -8.55
CA PHE A 267 -9.39 -5.18 -8.91
C PHE A 267 -7.92 -5.62 -8.94
N ALA A 268 -7.48 -6.39 -7.95
CA ALA A 268 -6.13 -6.93 -7.93
C ALA A 268 -5.88 -7.93 -9.08
N CYS A 269 -6.87 -8.78 -9.41
CA CYS A 269 -6.81 -9.68 -10.58
C CYS A 269 -6.76 -8.89 -11.89
N LEU A 270 -7.48 -7.75 -11.97
CA LEU A 270 -7.40 -6.88 -13.13
C LEU A 270 -5.99 -6.28 -13.28
N ILE A 271 -5.39 -5.82 -12.21
CA ILE A 271 -4.00 -5.32 -12.24
C ILE A 271 -3.02 -6.45 -12.59
N GLU A 272 -3.15 -7.64 -11.99
CA GLU A 272 -2.28 -8.80 -12.25
C GLU A 272 -2.24 -9.18 -13.74
N GLY A 273 -3.37 -9.10 -14.42
CA GLY A 273 -3.48 -9.39 -15.84
C GLY A 273 -3.15 -8.22 -16.78
N ALA A 274 -2.90 -7.03 -16.26
CA ALA A 274 -2.61 -5.85 -17.06
C ALA A 274 -1.19 -5.85 -17.62
N ASP A 275 -0.99 -5.21 -18.75
CA ASP A 275 0.35 -4.95 -19.26
C ASP A 275 1.05 -3.83 -18.49
N LEU A 276 0.26 -2.86 -18.00
CA LEU A 276 0.72 -1.67 -17.33
C LEU A 276 -0.36 -1.09 -16.42
N LEU A 277 0.04 -0.57 -15.26
CA LEU A 277 -0.77 0.33 -14.46
C LEU A 277 -0.26 1.78 -14.61
N ILE A 278 -1.16 2.73 -14.88
CA ILE A 278 -0.90 4.18 -14.76
C ILE A 278 -1.73 4.68 -13.59
N SER A 279 -1.08 5.19 -12.55
CA SER A 279 -1.78 5.57 -11.31
C SER A 279 -1.10 6.71 -10.57
N ASN A 280 -1.89 7.45 -9.81
CA ASN A 280 -1.34 8.27 -8.73
C ASN A 280 -0.74 7.37 -7.64
N ASN A 281 0.25 7.86 -6.89
CA ASN A 281 0.87 7.11 -5.78
C ASN A 281 -0.12 6.86 -4.63
N THR A 282 -0.83 5.74 -4.73
CA THR A 282 -1.87 5.29 -3.80
C THR A 282 -1.86 3.75 -3.69
N GLY A 283 -2.83 3.16 -3.00
CA GLY A 283 -2.93 1.70 -2.80
C GLY A 283 -2.71 0.84 -4.07
N PRO A 284 -3.30 1.17 -5.22
CA PRO A 284 -3.11 0.45 -6.48
C PRO A 284 -1.66 0.23 -6.92
N VAL A 285 -0.80 1.22 -6.69
CA VAL A 285 0.64 1.11 -7.00
C VAL A 285 1.30 -0.02 -6.20
N HIS A 286 0.94 -0.16 -4.93
CA HIS A 286 1.46 -1.23 -4.06
C HIS A 286 0.85 -2.59 -4.38
N ILE A 287 -0.42 -2.63 -4.84
CA ILE A 287 -1.01 -3.87 -5.37
C ILE A 287 -0.26 -4.29 -6.63
N ALA A 288 -0.01 -3.38 -7.58
CA ALA A 288 0.76 -3.67 -8.80
C ALA A 288 2.17 -4.16 -8.47
N ALA A 289 2.83 -3.56 -7.49
CA ALA A 289 4.13 -4.04 -7.00
C ALA A 289 4.05 -5.46 -6.41
N ALA A 290 2.96 -5.79 -5.70
CA ALA A 290 2.76 -7.12 -5.13
C ALA A 290 2.50 -8.19 -6.19
N VAL A 291 1.73 -7.86 -7.23
CA VAL A 291 1.42 -8.79 -8.35
C VAL A 291 2.37 -8.64 -9.55
N GLN A 292 3.43 -7.84 -9.42
CA GLN A 292 4.51 -7.64 -10.41
C GLN A 292 4.05 -7.03 -11.74
N THR A 293 3.02 -6.20 -11.74
CA THR A 293 2.60 -5.43 -12.91
C THR A 293 3.41 -4.14 -13.01
N PRO A 294 4.02 -3.82 -14.17
CA PRO A 294 4.74 -2.57 -14.37
C PRO A 294 3.88 -1.33 -14.06
N VAL A 295 4.51 -0.25 -13.56
CA VAL A 295 3.79 0.94 -13.06
C VAL A 295 4.38 2.23 -13.60
N VAL A 296 3.54 3.08 -14.20
CA VAL A 296 3.80 4.52 -14.29
C VAL A 296 3.18 5.16 -13.07
N ASP A 297 4.01 5.60 -12.14
CA ASP A 297 3.61 6.17 -10.85
C ASP A 297 3.70 7.70 -10.90
N LEU A 298 2.54 8.36 -10.92
CA LEU A 298 2.42 9.82 -10.80
C LEU A 298 2.60 10.20 -9.34
N TYR A 299 3.83 10.50 -8.99
CA TYR A 299 4.29 10.61 -7.62
C TYR A 299 4.20 12.03 -7.08
N ALA A 300 3.17 12.31 -6.28
CA ALA A 300 3.15 13.56 -5.53
C ALA A 300 4.29 13.61 -4.52
N LEU A 301 5.14 14.61 -4.57
CA LEU A 301 6.27 14.80 -3.65
C LEU A 301 5.80 15.16 -2.23
N THR A 302 4.78 14.47 -1.71
CA THR A 302 4.27 14.67 -0.34
C THR A 302 5.15 13.97 0.69
N ASN A 303 5.73 12.83 0.36
CA ASN A 303 6.67 12.06 1.16
C ASN A 303 7.60 11.24 0.24
N PRO A 304 8.83 10.87 0.68
CA PRO A 304 9.80 10.22 -0.21
C PRO A 304 9.81 8.68 -0.12
N GLN A 305 9.19 8.06 0.88
CA GLN A 305 9.46 6.66 1.26
C GLN A 305 8.52 5.61 0.65
N HIS A 306 7.51 6.00 -0.14
CA HIS A 306 6.43 5.12 -0.59
C HIS A 306 6.45 4.85 -2.10
N THR A 307 7.63 4.71 -2.68
CA THR A 307 7.76 4.38 -4.11
C THR A 307 7.39 2.92 -4.39
N PRO A 308 7.09 2.52 -5.65
CA PRO A 308 6.87 1.12 -6.01
C PRO A 308 8.07 0.25 -5.63
N TRP A 309 7.82 -0.88 -4.96
CA TRP A 309 8.89 -1.74 -4.44
C TRP A 309 9.12 -2.97 -5.32
N GLN A 310 10.36 -3.16 -5.81
CA GLN A 310 10.81 -4.33 -6.56
C GLN A 310 9.90 -4.72 -7.75
N VAL A 311 9.42 -3.74 -8.48
CA VAL A 311 8.65 -3.89 -9.71
C VAL A 311 9.18 -2.90 -10.76
N ALA A 312 9.09 -3.24 -12.04
CA ALA A 312 9.43 -2.30 -13.11
C ALA A 312 8.53 -1.06 -13.01
N HIS A 313 9.12 0.12 -12.93
CA HIS A 313 8.33 1.35 -12.80
C HIS A 313 9.03 2.58 -13.37
N ARG A 314 8.22 3.60 -13.65
CA ARG A 314 8.68 4.98 -13.90
C ARG A 314 8.01 5.89 -12.87
N LEU A 315 8.84 6.61 -12.12
CA LEU A 315 8.40 7.57 -11.11
C LEU A 315 8.38 8.96 -11.73
N LEU A 316 7.20 9.54 -11.88
CA LEU A 316 7.01 10.82 -12.54
C LEU A 316 6.55 11.89 -11.55
N TYR A 317 7.32 12.96 -11.48
CA TYR A 317 7.01 14.14 -10.69
C TYR A 317 7.71 15.38 -11.28
N HIS A 318 7.19 16.54 -10.95
CA HIS A 318 7.92 17.79 -11.19
C HIS A 318 8.60 18.25 -9.90
N ASP A 319 9.92 18.48 -9.93
CA ASP A 319 10.64 18.90 -8.73
C ASP A 319 10.25 20.32 -8.32
N VAL A 320 9.90 20.48 -7.05
CA VAL A 320 9.39 21.73 -6.48
C VAL A 320 10.09 22.03 -5.15
N PRO A 321 10.32 23.32 -4.81
CA PRO A 321 10.94 23.67 -3.52
C PRO A 321 10.16 23.22 -2.29
N CYS A 322 8.81 23.10 -2.42
CA CYS A 322 7.91 22.70 -1.33
C CYS A 322 7.73 21.17 -1.20
N LYS A 323 8.63 20.37 -1.78
CA LYS A 323 8.58 18.90 -1.68
C LYS A 323 8.63 18.42 -0.23
N TYR A 324 8.10 17.18 -0.02
CA TYR A 324 8.02 16.50 1.28
C TYR A 324 7.18 17.27 2.32
N CYS A 325 6.07 17.80 1.86
CA CYS A 325 5.17 18.62 2.69
C CYS A 325 4.30 17.80 3.66
N TYR A 326 4.14 16.48 3.47
CA TYR A 326 3.31 15.57 4.28
C TYR A 326 1.85 16.01 4.43
N ARG A 327 1.30 16.73 3.44
CA ARG A 327 -0.06 17.27 3.47
C ARG A 327 -0.99 16.53 2.53
N SER A 328 -2.24 16.35 2.92
CA SER A 328 -3.29 15.71 2.10
C SER A 328 -4.00 16.68 1.17
N VAL A 329 -3.86 17.97 1.45
CA VAL A 329 -4.28 19.08 0.58
C VAL A 329 -3.03 19.92 0.33
N CYS A 330 -2.81 20.33 -0.90
CA CYS A 330 -1.63 21.13 -1.24
C CYS A 330 -1.68 22.48 -0.51
N PRO A 331 -0.71 22.79 0.38
CA PRO A 331 -0.72 24.03 1.15
C PRO A 331 -0.50 25.27 0.29
N GLN A 332 0.05 25.11 -0.92
CA GLN A 332 0.27 26.17 -1.89
C GLN A 332 -0.87 26.27 -2.93
N GLY A 333 -1.82 25.33 -2.92
CA GLY A 333 -2.97 25.30 -3.82
C GLY A 333 -2.67 24.96 -5.29
N HIS A 334 -1.39 24.84 -5.70
CA HIS A 334 -1.04 24.67 -7.11
C HIS A 334 -0.82 23.21 -7.54
N ASN A 335 -0.61 22.27 -6.64
CA ASN A 335 -0.25 20.86 -6.91
C ASN A 335 0.84 20.69 -7.99
N ALA A 336 1.79 21.64 -8.09
CA ALA A 336 2.76 21.70 -9.18
C ALA A 336 3.66 20.47 -9.26
N CYS A 337 3.92 19.77 -8.13
CA CYS A 337 4.71 18.53 -8.13
C CYS A 337 4.06 17.41 -8.99
N LEU A 338 2.75 17.45 -9.21
CA LEU A 338 2.05 16.57 -10.15
C LEU A 338 1.65 17.30 -11.44
N ASN A 339 0.96 18.44 -11.33
CA ASN A 339 0.46 19.18 -12.50
C ASN A 339 1.58 19.70 -13.43
N GLY A 340 2.81 19.77 -12.93
CA GLY A 340 4.00 20.08 -13.74
C GLY A 340 4.57 18.90 -14.51
N VAL A 341 4.02 17.66 -14.35
CA VAL A 341 4.42 16.50 -15.14
C VAL A 341 3.79 16.61 -16.53
N PRO A 342 4.58 16.71 -17.63
CA PRO A 342 4.03 16.77 -18.97
C PRO A 342 3.31 15.47 -19.34
N PRO A 343 2.13 15.52 -19.98
CA PRO A 343 1.42 14.33 -20.47
C PRO A 343 2.25 13.45 -21.40
N GLN A 344 3.16 14.06 -22.18
CA GLN A 344 4.09 13.36 -23.06
C GLN A 344 5.08 12.48 -22.29
N ASP A 345 5.48 12.90 -21.09
CA ASP A 345 6.38 12.11 -20.24
C ASP A 345 5.65 10.88 -19.67
N VAL A 346 4.35 11.01 -19.35
CA VAL A 346 3.51 9.89 -18.91
C VAL A 346 3.37 8.87 -20.04
N ALA A 347 3.07 9.33 -21.25
CA ALA A 347 2.94 8.47 -22.42
C ALA A 347 4.27 7.78 -22.76
N ARG A 348 5.39 8.52 -22.78
CA ARG A 348 6.73 7.96 -23.03
C ARG A 348 7.07 6.88 -22.01
N ALA A 349 6.87 7.14 -20.72
CA ALA A 349 7.11 6.18 -19.64
C ALA A 349 6.27 4.90 -19.81
N ALA A 350 5.03 5.02 -20.29
CA ALA A 350 4.17 3.88 -20.58
C ALA A 350 4.73 3.05 -21.76
N TRP A 351 5.15 3.68 -22.84
CA TRP A 351 5.76 3.02 -24.01
C TRP A 351 7.03 2.25 -23.60
N GLU A 352 7.95 2.90 -22.87
CA GLU A 352 9.20 2.30 -22.43
C GLU A 352 8.96 1.03 -21.59
N LEU A 353 8.03 1.06 -20.63
CA LEU A 353 7.73 -0.10 -19.78
C LEU A 353 7.07 -1.24 -20.55
N LEU A 354 6.25 -0.93 -21.56
CA LEU A 354 5.62 -1.94 -22.41
C LEU A 354 6.65 -2.61 -23.34
N GLU A 355 7.61 -1.86 -23.86
CA GLU A 355 8.73 -2.39 -24.67
C GLU A 355 9.64 -3.27 -23.81
N GLU A 356 10.03 -2.83 -22.60
CA GLU A 356 10.82 -3.63 -21.66
C GLU A 356 10.14 -4.97 -21.34
N LYS A 357 8.82 -4.96 -21.11
CA LYS A 357 8.04 -6.19 -20.84
C LYS A 357 8.05 -7.14 -22.05
N ALA A 358 7.93 -6.61 -23.26
CA ALA A 358 7.95 -7.40 -24.49
C ALA A 358 9.32 -8.07 -24.75
N CYS A 359 10.42 -7.48 -24.28
CA CYS A 359 11.77 -8.05 -24.41
C CYS A 359 12.08 -9.17 -23.41
N ILE A 360 11.25 -9.35 -22.37
CA ILE A 360 11.45 -10.35 -21.30
C ILE A 360 10.63 -11.64 -21.58
N LEU A 361 9.57 -11.55 -22.40
CA LEU A 361 8.72 -12.66 -22.82
C LEU A 361 9.24 -13.33 -24.09
#